data_a0ebccb666e8ad133a64188792e8e948
#
_entry.id   a0ebccb666e8ad133a64188792e8e948
#
_cell.length_a   1.000
_cell.length_b   1.000
_cell.length_c   1.000
_cell.angle_alpha   90.00
_cell.angle_beta   90.00
_cell.angle_gamma   90.00
#
_symmetry.space_group_name_H-M   'P 1'
#
loop_
_entity.id
_entity.type
_entity.pdbx_description
1 polymer ?
#
loop_
_entity_poly.entity_id
_entity_poly.type
_entity_poly.pdbx_seq_one_letter_code
_entity_poly.pdbx_strand_id
1 'polypeptide(L)'
;MRKLFYLIIILISSLCFQACDMFEAHPYDALVRGEKNLNEKFIAQIEENLKGKTTFSFAFISDTQRWYDETEDMVAHINKHHDVDFIIHGGDLSDFGATHEFIMQRDIMLD
;
A
#
# COMPACT_ATOMS: atom_id res chain seq x y z
N MET A 1 37.20 24.51 19.99
CA MET A 1 36.26 23.55 20.57
C MET A 1 34.80 24.09 20.65
N ARG A 2 34.54 25.26 21.26
CA ARG A 2 33.16 25.83 21.36
C ARG A 2 32.49 26.08 20.00
N LYS A 3 33.20 26.60 19.00
CA LYS A 3 32.62 26.86 17.64
C LYS A 3 32.24 25.56 16.93
N LEU A 4 33.05 24.51 17.07
CA LEU A 4 32.74 23.19 16.50
C LEU A 4 31.51 22.57 17.16
N PHE A 5 31.36 22.74 18.47
CA PHE A 5 30.20 22.28 19.23
C PHE A 5 28.89 22.93 18.73
N TYR A 6 28.90 24.27 18.53
CA TYR A 6 27.73 24.98 17.98
C TYR A 6 27.42 24.56 16.55
N LEU A 7 28.42 24.32 15.71
CA LEU A 7 28.23 23.82 14.35
C LEU A 7 27.57 22.44 14.33
N ILE A 8 27.98 21.56 15.24
CA ILE A 8 27.37 20.23 15.38
C ILE A 8 25.91 20.33 15.84
N ILE A 9 25.60 21.20 16.80
CA ILE A 9 24.22 21.40 17.26
C ILE A 9 23.35 21.93 16.12
N ILE A 10 23.82 22.91 15.35
CA ILE A 10 23.08 23.47 14.20
C ILE A 10 22.85 22.40 13.15
N LEU A 11 23.85 21.55 12.87
CA LEU A 11 23.73 20.46 11.90
C LEU A 11 22.71 19.42 12.35
N ILE A 12 22.75 19.01 13.62
CA ILE A 12 21.78 18.05 14.19
C ILE A 12 20.37 18.66 14.18
N SER A 13 20.23 19.91 14.56
CA SER A 13 18.95 20.61 14.54
C SER A 13 18.37 20.68 13.13
N SER A 14 19.19 20.98 12.11
CA SER A 14 18.73 21.05 10.71
C SER A 14 18.29 19.67 10.17
N LEU A 15 18.92 18.57 10.61
CA LEU A 15 18.50 17.21 10.26
C LEU A 15 17.14 16.83 10.90
N CYS A 16 16.86 17.33 12.11
CA CYS A 16 15.58 17.10 12.77
C CYS A 16 14.40 17.79 12.06
N PHE A 17 14.62 18.92 11.39
CA PHE A 17 13.57 19.61 10.64
C PHE A 17 13.17 18.90 9.33
N GLN A 18 13.99 17.99 8.82
CA GLN A 18 13.66 17.19 7.63
C GLN A 18 12.88 15.91 7.96
N ALA A 19 12.76 15.55 9.23
CA ALA A 19 12.04 14.36 9.67
C ALA A 19 10.52 14.54 9.73
N CYS A 20 10.00 15.77 9.58
CA CYS A 20 8.56 16.04 9.67
C CYS A 20 7.72 15.36 8.58
N ASP A 21 8.32 14.99 7.45
CA ASP A 21 7.64 14.29 6.37
C ASP A 21 7.64 12.75 6.50
N MET A 22 8.28 12.24 7.55
CA MET A 22 8.45 10.79 7.72
C MET A 22 7.35 10.15 8.60
N PHE A 23 6.56 10.99 9.30
CA PHE A 23 5.47 10.52 10.15
C PHE A 23 4.15 11.15 9.72
N GLU A 24 3.19 10.32 9.38
CA GLU A 24 1.80 10.77 9.23
C GLU A 24 1.27 11.15 10.63
N ALA A 25 0.86 12.40 10.79
CA ALA A 25 0.37 12.91 12.07
C ALA A 25 -1.03 12.37 12.42
N HIS A 26 -1.79 11.99 11.39
CA HIS A 26 -3.16 11.48 11.54
C HIS A 26 -3.55 10.62 10.33
N PRO A 27 -4.28 9.49 10.54
CA PRO A 27 -4.72 8.63 9.44
C PRO A 27 -5.58 9.34 8.38
N TYR A 28 -6.29 10.40 8.76
CA TYR A 28 -7.12 11.20 7.83
C TYR A 28 -6.35 12.28 7.07
N ASP A 29 -5.10 12.55 7.47
CA ASP A 29 -4.19 13.47 6.78
C ASP A 29 -3.26 12.71 5.83
N ALA A 30 -3.79 11.69 5.17
CA ALA A 30 -3.04 10.83 4.27
C ALA A 30 -2.21 11.67 3.29
N LEU A 31 -0.90 11.65 3.46
CA LEU A 31 0.05 12.24 2.53
C LEU A 31 0.08 11.37 1.27
N VAL A 32 -0.95 11.48 0.45
CA VAL A 32 -1.04 10.71 -0.80
C VAL A 32 0.02 11.21 -1.78
N ARG A 33 1.23 10.68 -1.62
CA ARG A 33 2.32 10.84 -2.58
C ARG A 33 2.31 9.61 -3.48
N GLY A 34 2.22 9.81 -4.79
CA GLY A 34 2.28 8.72 -5.75
C GLY A 34 0.95 8.45 -6.46
N GLU A 35 0.65 7.19 -6.69
CA GLU A 35 -0.52 6.78 -7.47
C GLU A 35 -1.84 7.15 -6.79
N LYS A 36 -2.76 7.65 -7.58
CA LYS A 36 -4.12 8.01 -7.17
C LYS A 36 -5.14 7.28 -8.03
N ASN A 37 -6.38 7.21 -7.55
CA ASN A 37 -7.49 6.60 -8.29
C ASN A 37 -7.21 5.14 -8.69
N LEU A 38 -6.58 4.37 -7.79
CA LEU A 38 -6.21 2.98 -8.07
C LEU A 38 -7.40 2.13 -8.45
N ASN A 39 -8.54 2.28 -7.76
CA ASN A 39 -9.75 1.51 -8.09
C ASN A 39 -10.24 1.79 -9.51
N GLU A 40 -10.26 3.05 -9.94
CA GLU A 40 -10.66 3.43 -11.31
C GLU A 40 -9.71 2.82 -12.35
N LYS A 41 -8.40 2.89 -12.07
CA LYS A 41 -7.37 2.30 -12.92
C LYS A 41 -7.55 0.79 -13.06
N PHE A 42 -7.73 0.07 -11.94
CA PHE A 42 -7.89 -1.38 -11.98
C PHE A 42 -9.24 -1.83 -12.54
N ILE A 43 -10.33 -1.10 -12.29
CA ILE A 43 -11.62 -1.37 -12.94
C ILE A 43 -11.47 -1.28 -14.46
N ALA A 44 -10.84 -0.24 -14.99
CA ALA A 44 -10.61 -0.10 -16.41
C ALA A 44 -9.77 -1.26 -17.01
N GLN A 45 -8.77 -1.75 -16.27
CA GLN A 45 -7.99 -2.93 -16.66
C GLN A 45 -8.84 -4.21 -16.66
N ILE A 46 -9.67 -4.42 -15.64
CA ILE A 46 -10.58 -5.56 -15.54
C ILE A 46 -11.58 -5.53 -16.71
N GLU A 47 -12.19 -4.39 -17.00
CA GLU A 47 -13.12 -4.23 -18.13
C GLU A 47 -12.47 -4.58 -19.47
N GLU A 48 -11.23 -4.14 -19.70
CA GLU A 48 -10.53 -4.48 -20.94
C GLU A 48 -10.15 -5.97 -21.00
N ASN A 49 -9.69 -6.56 -19.88
CA ASN A 49 -9.32 -7.98 -19.80
C ASN A 49 -10.53 -8.91 -19.96
N LEU A 50 -11.71 -8.46 -19.53
CA LEU A 50 -12.95 -9.23 -19.62
C LEU A 50 -13.72 -8.98 -20.93
N LYS A 51 -13.23 -8.13 -21.79
CA LYS A 51 -13.92 -7.77 -23.03
C LYS A 51 -14.19 -9.00 -23.89
N GLY A 52 -15.46 -9.23 -24.19
CA GLY A 52 -15.92 -10.39 -24.96
C GLY A 52 -16.05 -11.70 -24.16
N LYS A 53 -15.67 -11.73 -22.89
CA LYS A 53 -15.97 -12.87 -21.99
C LYS A 53 -17.44 -12.81 -21.55
N THR A 54 -18.08 -13.96 -21.48
CA THR A 54 -19.46 -14.11 -20.97
C THR A 54 -19.50 -14.56 -19.52
N THR A 55 -18.37 -15.02 -19.01
CA THR A 55 -18.19 -15.48 -17.63
C THR A 55 -16.84 -14.99 -17.12
N PHE A 56 -16.74 -14.79 -15.84
CA PHE A 56 -15.49 -14.48 -15.15
C PHE A 56 -15.47 -15.15 -13.78
N SER A 57 -14.28 -15.28 -13.22
CA SER A 57 -14.04 -15.76 -11.86
C SER A 57 -13.26 -14.74 -11.07
N PHE A 58 -13.51 -14.66 -9.76
CA PHE A 58 -12.77 -13.78 -8.89
C PHE A 58 -12.54 -14.41 -7.52
N ALA A 59 -11.49 -13.98 -6.84
CA ALA A 59 -11.27 -14.25 -5.44
C ALA A 59 -11.79 -13.07 -4.60
N PHE A 60 -12.44 -13.36 -3.48
CA PHE A 60 -12.81 -12.37 -2.49
C PHE A 60 -12.01 -12.61 -1.22
N ILE A 61 -11.29 -11.59 -0.78
CA ILE A 61 -10.46 -11.61 0.43
C ILE A 61 -10.78 -10.41 1.30
N SER A 62 -10.48 -10.45 2.58
CA SER A 62 -10.59 -9.32 3.49
C SER A 62 -9.70 -9.51 4.73
N ASP A 63 -9.63 -8.49 5.60
CA ASP A 63 -8.97 -8.57 6.91
C ASP A 63 -7.48 -8.93 6.82
N THR A 64 -6.77 -8.30 5.89
CA THR A 64 -5.34 -8.57 5.64
C THR A 64 -4.39 -7.73 6.48
N GLN A 65 -4.91 -6.79 7.29
CA GLN A 65 -4.10 -6.00 8.20
C GLN A 65 -3.31 -6.92 9.15
N ARG A 66 -2.02 -6.59 9.43
CA ARG A 66 -1.06 -7.37 10.25
C ARG A 66 -0.60 -8.69 9.66
N TRP A 67 -1.35 -9.29 8.76
CA TRP A 67 -1.10 -10.62 8.20
C TRP A 67 -0.40 -10.53 6.84
N TYR A 68 0.71 -9.75 6.77
CA TYR A 68 1.40 -9.49 5.51
C TYR A 68 1.98 -10.76 4.89
N ASP A 69 2.68 -11.57 5.69
CA ASP A 69 3.29 -12.82 5.21
C ASP A 69 2.21 -13.81 4.77
N GLU A 70 1.14 -13.96 5.55
CA GLU A 70 0.01 -14.84 5.21
C GLU A 70 -0.76 -14.35 3.99
N THR A 71 -0.82 -13.02 3.81
CA THR A 71 -1.45 -12.43 2.62
C THR A 71 -0.61 -12.69 1.38
N GLU A 72 0.71 -12.56 1.47
CA GLU A 72 1.64 -12.90 0.39
C GLU A 72 1.52 -14.38 0.00
N ASP A 73 1.53 -15.29 0.98
CA ASP A 73 1.33 -16.72 0.76
C ASP A 73 -0.03 -17.02 0.12
N MET A 74 -1.09 -16.33 0.54
CA MET A 74 -2.43 -16.47 -0.02
C MET A 74 -2.48 -15.99 -1.48
N VAL A 75 -1.92 -14.83 -1.80
CA VAL A 75 -1.87 -14.30 -3.17
C VAL A 75 -1.06 -15.23 -4.07
N ALA A 76 0.12 -15.67 -3.61
CA ALA A 76 0.94 -16.64 -4.34
C ALA A 76 0.20 -17.97 -4.57
N HIS A 77 -0.59 -18.43 -3.59
CA HIS A 77 -1.41 -19.62 -3.74
C HIS A 77 -2.52 -19.43 -4.79
N ILE A 78 -3.22 -18.29 -4.75
CA ILE A 78 -4.27 -17.95 -5.74
C ILE A 78 -3.65 -17.95 -7.14
N ASN A 79 -2.55 -17.23 -7.34
CA ASN A 79 -1.88 -17.11 -8.64
C ASN A 79 -1.40 -18.47 -9.18
N LYS A 80 -1.00 -19.38 -8.30
CA LYS A 80 -0.49 -20.70 -8.69
C LYS A 80 -1.59 -21.72 -8.99
N HIS A 81 -2.70 -21.67 -8.29
CA HIS A 81 -3.67 -22.78 -8.24
C HIS A 81 -5.06 -22.42 -8.75
N HIS A 82 -5.34 -21.15 -8.96
CA HIS A 82 -6.66 -20.66 -9.35
C HIS A 82 -6.55 -19.76 -10.57
N ASP A 83 -7.35 -20.05 -11.58
CA ASP A 83 -7.49 -19.20 -12.76
C ASP A 83 -8.58 -18.15 -12.48
N VAL A 84 -8.22 -17.14 -11.71
CA VAL A 84 -9.11 -16.01 -11.40
C VAL A 84 -8.76 -14.81 -12.26
N ASP A 85 -9.78 -14.11 -12.69
CA ASP A 85 -9.61 -12.93 -13.55
C ASP A 85 -9.20 -11.68 -12.74
N PHE A 86 -9.62 -11.62 -11.45
CA PHE A 86 -9.25 -10.53 -10.54
C PHE A 86 -9.53 -10.87 -9.07
N ILE A 87 -9.01 -10.04 -8.18
CA ILE A 87 -9.26 -10.14 -6.72
C ILE A 87 -10.06 -8.92 -6.28
N ILE A 88 -11.05 -9.15 -5.40
CA ILE A 88 -11.77 -8.10 -4.68
C ILE A 88 -11.36 -8.15 -3.22
N HIS A 89 -10.96 -7.00 -2.67
CA HIS A 89 -10.68 -6.86 -1.26
C HIS A 89 -11.86 -6.19 -0.54
N GLY A 90 -12.41 -6.85 0.47
CA GLY A 90 -13.62 -6.45 1.19
C GLY A 90 -13.40 -5.38 2.26
N GLY A 91 -12.16 -5.01 2.55
CA GLY A 91 -11.82 -4.03 3.59
C GLY A 91 -10.84 -4.56 4.63
N ASP A 92 -10.58 -3.74 5.66
CA ASP A 92 -9.58 -4.01 6.70
C ASP A 92 -8.18 -4.32 6.14
N LEU A 93 -7.71 -3.37 5.30
CA LEU A 93 -6.38 -3.41 4.67
C LEU A 93 -5.27 -2.92 5.60
N SER A 94 -5.59 -2.16 6.63
CA SER A 94 -4.62 -1.49 7.48
C SER A 94 -5.09 -1.42 8.92
N ASP A 95 -4.15 -1.38 9.87
CA ASP A 95 -4.43 -1.23 11.30
C ASP A 95 -4.71 0.22 11.70
N PHE A 96 -3.91 1.12 11.14
CA PHE A 96 -3.88 2.53 11.53
C PHE A 96 -4.31 3.47 10.41
N GLY A 97 -4.53 2.97 9.19
CA GLY A 97 -4.82 3.78 8.02
C GLY A 97 -3.64 4.59 7.52
N ALA A 98 -2.42 4.20 7.88
CA ALA A 98 -1.22 4.89 7.44
C ALA A 98 -0.90 4.54 5.97
N THR A 99 -0.41 5.53 5.23
CA THR A 99 -0.12 5.37 3.78
C THR A 99 0.82 4.19 3.50
N HIS A 100 1.81 3.96 4.35
CA HIS A 100 2.75 2.86 4.15
C HIS A 100 2.09 1.47 4.26
N GLU A 101 1.06 1.31 5.11
CA GLU A 101 0.32 0.04 5.22
C GLU A 101 -0.44 -0.26 3.92
N PHE A 102 -1.09 0.75 3.34
CA PHE A 102 -1.75 0.61 2.04
C PHE A 102 -0.76 0.31 0.91
N ILE A 103 0.43 0.91 0.95
CA ILE A 103 1.49 0.63 -0.03
C ILE A 103 1.95 -0.83 0.08
N MET A 104 2.21 -1.33 1.29
CA MET A 104 2.61 -2.71 1.51
C MET A 104 1.55 -3.69 1.02
N GLN A 105 0.29 -3.49 1.38
CA GLN A 105 -0.81 -4.33 0.91
C GLN A 105 -0.97 -4.29 -0.62
N ARG A 106 -0.87 -3.11 -1.22
CA ARG A 106 -0.90 -2.97 -2.67
C ARG A 106 0.21 -3.77 -3.35
N ASP A 107 1.44 -3.67 -2.83
CA ASP A 107 2.59 -4.33 -3.43
C ASP A 107 2.44 -5.86 -3.35
N ILE A 108 1.96 -6.40 -2.23
CA ILE A 108 1.62 -7.82 -2.09
C ILE A 108 0.53 -8.25 -3.09
N MET A 109 -0.50 -7.41 -3.30
CA MET A 109 -1.61 -7.76 -4.21
C MET A 109 -1.25 -7.67 -5.70
N LEU A 110 -0.11 -7.05 -6.04
CA LEU A 110 0.34 -6.89 -7.42
C LEU A 110 1.41 -7.91 -7.84
N ASP A 111 1.93 -8.71 -6.90
CA ASP A 111 2.88 -9.80 -7.18
C ASP A 111 2.16 -11.02 -7.79
#